data_971a5057e4b5681b5c72362a2ce421ba
#
_entry.id   971a5057e4b5681b5c72362a2ce421ba
#
_cell.length_a   1.000
_cell.length_b   1.000
_cell.length_c   1.000
_cell.angle_alpha   90.00
_cell.angle_beta   90.00
_cell.angle_gamma   90.00
#
_symmetry.space_group_name_H-M   'P 1'
#
loop_
_entity.id
_entity.type
_entity.pdbx_description
1 polymer ?
#
loop_
_entity_poly.entity_id
_entity_poly.type
_entity_poly.pdbx_seq_one_letter_code
_entity_poly.pdbx_strand_id
1 'polypeptide(L)'
;MLYFIRRFIVWLRRARYSRGFGVQSPWAYRFIRYVVNEHYPYYKYEQLDEQVNGIDKRTRKICKLYFRLANYQQPRTFLDCYPTSSCYKIYVNAGCQKTHYQKITKETTEEDCLRLFSNVGEYSMVRIPLIEDYRSLVDKALEHLPSSSVIIIENIKRNKEAEAYWTELVSDSRTGISFDLYYCGVIFLNKDMVKQSYVVNF
;
A
#
# COMPACT_ATOMS: atom_id res chain seq x y z
N MET A 1 4.90 -18.75 -17.29
CA MET A 1 3.86 -19.77 -17.05
C MET A 1 3.48 -19.88 -15.57
N LEU A 2 4.42 -20.14 -14.66
CA LEU A 2 4.16 -20.31 -13.21
C LEU A 2 3.40 -19.12 -12.56
N TYR A 3 3.70 -17.89 -12.93
CA TYR A 3 3.03 -16.69 -12.41
C TYR A 3 1.52 -16.68 -12.69
N PHE A 4 1.12 -17.01 -13.91
CA PHE A 4 -0.29 -17.05 -14.30
C PHE A 4 -1.06 -18.15 -13.56
N ILE A 5 -0.46 -19.33 -13.41
CA ILE A 5 -1.05 -20.45 -12.68
C ILE A 5 -1.24 -20.05 -11.21
N ARG A 6 -0.21 -19.51 -10.56
CA ARG A 6 -0.29 -19.05 -9.18
C ARG A 6 -1.36 -17.96 -9.01
N ARG A 7 -1.39 -16.98 -9.91
CA ARG A 7 -2.40 -15.92 -9.90
C ARG A 7 -3.81 -16.48 -10.07
N PHE A 8 -4.02 -17.43 -10.97
CA PHE A 8 -5.31 -18.07 -11.17
C PHE A 8 -5.79 -18.83 -9.92
N ILE A 9 -4.91 -19.59 -9.27
CA ILE A 9 -5.22 -20.28 -8.01
C ILE A 9 -5.58 -19.28 -6.90
N VAL A 10 -4.83 -18.19 -6.78
CA VAL A 10 -5.12 -17.14 -5.80
C VAL A 10 -6.45 -16.48 -6.10
N TRP A 11 -6.73 -16.20 -7.37
CA TRP A 11 -7.99 -15.61 -7.81
C TRP A 11 -9.17 -16.51 -7.47
N LEU A 12 -9.09 -17.81 -7.76
CA LEU A 12 -10.13 -18.79 -7.40
C LEU A 12 -10.38 -18.84 -5.88
N ARG A 13 -9.31 -18.91 -5.09
CA ARG A 13 -9.42 -18.95 -3.62
C ARG A 13 -10.04 -17.70 -3.04
N ARG A 14 -9.85 -16.55 -3.69
CA ARG A 14 -10.33 -15.23 -3.27
C ARG A 14 -11.57 -14.76 -4.05
N ALA A 15 -12.14 -15.58 -4.92
CA ALA A 15 -13.28 -15.20 -5.77
C ALA A 15 -14.46 -14.65 -4.95
N ARG A 16 -14.75 -15.24 -3.79
CA ARG A 16 -15.80 -14.78 -2.87
C ARG A 16 -15.53 -13.40 -2.24
N TYR A 17 -14.28 -12.92 -2.28
CA TYR A 17 -13.88 -11.60 -1.75
C TYR A 17 -13.75 -10.55 -2.86
N SER A 18 -14.31 -10.83 -4.03
CA SER A 18 -14.29 -9.91 -5.16
C SER A 18 -15.28 -8.77 -4.95
N ARG A 19 -14.88 -7.56 -5.34
CA ARG A 19 -15.75 -6.38 -5.44
C ARG A 19 -16.48 -6.01 -4.15
N GLY A 20 -15.96 -6.37 -2.97
CA GLY A 20 -16.56 -6.02 -1.69
C GLY A 20 -17.78 -6.86 -1.29
N PHE A 21 -17.96 -8.04 -1.86
CA PHE A 21 -19.02 -8.95 -1.43
C PHE A 21 -18.86 -9.31 0.06
N GLY A 22 -19.94 -9.17 0.83
CA GLY A 22 -19.94 -9.43 2.28
C GLY A 22 -19.36 -8.32 3.15
N VAL A 23 -18.91 -7.20 2.58
CA VAL A 23 -18.40 -6.04 3.33
C VAL A 23 -19.57 -5.20 3.84
N GLN A 24 -19.75 -5.12 5.17
CA GLN A 24 -20.84 -4.38 5.80
C GLN A 24 -20.55 -2.89 5.93
N SER A 25 -19.27 -2.49 6.07
CA SER A 25 -18.89 -1.08 6.16
C SER A 25 -19.08 -0.36 4.82
N PRO A 26 -19.96 0.67 4.72
CA PRO A 26 -20.14 1.44 3.49
C PRO A 26 -18.85 2.11 3.00
N TRP A 27 -18.00 2.56 3.92
CA TRP A 27 -16.72 3.16 3.61
C TRP A 27 -15.76 2.12 3.01
N ALA A 28 -15.59 0.96 3.66
CA ALA A 28 -14.72 -0.10 3.18
C ALA A 28 -15.19 -0.66 1.82
N TYR A 29 -16.52 -0.80 1.64
CA TYR A 29 -17.10 -1.17 0.35
C TYR A 29 -16.71 -0.19 -0.76
N ARG A 30 -16.88 1.14 -0.52
CA ARG A 30 -16.49 2.18 -1.48
C ARG A 30 -15.00 2.14 -1.78
N PHE A 31 -14.16 1.98 -0.77
CA PHE A 31 -12.71 1.87 -0.96
C PHE A 31 -12.33 0.67 -1.82
N ILE A 32 -12.89 -0.52 -1.52
CA ILE A 32 -12.63 -1.72 -2.33
C ILE A 32 -13.12 -1.51 -3.77
N ARG A 33 -14.30 -0.95 -3.94
CA ARG A 33 -14.94 -0.83 -5.25
C ARG A 33 -14.27 0.20 -6.14
N TYR A 34 -13.95 1.38 -5.59
CA TYR A 34 -13.55 2.55 -6.36
C TYR A 34 -12.06 2.91 -6.24
N VAL A 35 -11.31 2.24 -5.36
CA VAL A 35 -9.87 2.41 -5.26
C VAL A 35 -9.14 1.11 -5.57
N VAL A 36 -9.45 0.02 -4.88
CA VAL A 36 -8.73 -1.25 -5.06
C VAL A 36 -9.09 -1.89 -6.40
N ASN A 37 -10.37 -2.11 -6.66
CA ASN A 37 -10.90 -2.83 -7.83
C ASN A 37 -11.45 -1.89 -8.92
N GLU A 38 -10.98 -0.65 -8.95
CA GLU A 38 -11.32 0.27 -10.02
C GLU A 38 -10.67 -0.20 -11.35
N HIS A 39 -11.52 -0.40 -12.34
CA HIS A 39 -11.11 -0.82 -13.68
C HIS A 39 -11.25 0.27 -14.73
N TYR A 40 -11.60 1.50 -14.30
CA TYR A 40 -11.73 2.61 -15.22
C TYR A 40 -10.38 2.90 -15.90
N PRO A 41 -10.34 3.01 -17.23
CA PRO A 41 -9.11 3.33 -17.94
C PRO A 41 -8.78 4.82 -17.78
N TYR A 42 -8.01 5.16 -16.76
CA TYR A 42 -7.51 6.52 -16.62
C TYR A 42 -6.63 6.87 -17.81
N TYR A 43 -6.91 8.00 -18.47
CA TYR A 43 -6.16 8.48 -19.64
C TYR A 43 -4.65 8.62 -19.38
N LYS A 44 -4.25 8.87 -18.15
CA LYS A 44 -2.84 8.96 -17.75
C LYS A 44 -2.11 7.62 -17.76
N TYR A 45 -2.81 6.48 -17.72
CA TYR A 45 -2.14 5.18 -17.60
C TYR A 45 -1.26 4.84 -18.78
N GLU A 46 -1.66 5.18 -20.01
CA GLU A 46 -0.85 4.93 -21.20
C GLU A 46 0.48 5.70 -21.13
N GLN A 47 0.43 7.00 -20.83
CA GLN A 47 1.62 7.84 -20.67
C GLN A 47 2.53 7.35 -19.55
N LEU A 48 1.95 6.93 -18.40
CA LEU A 48 2.70 6.41 -17.27
C LEU A 48 3.34 5.06 -17.59
N ASP A 49 2.64 4.19 -18.29
CA ASP A 49 3.15 2.88 -18.71
C ASP A 49 4.31 3.02 -19.70
N GLU A 50 4.33 4.07 -20.54
CA GLU A 50 5.44 4.42 -21.42
C GLU A 50 6.65 4.96 -20.66
N GLN A 51 6.42 5.84 -19.66
CA GLN A 51 7.49 6.41 -18.84
C GLN A 51 8.23 5.37 -17.99
N VAL A 52 7.57 4.28 -17.61
CA VAL A 52 8.13 3.23 -16.76
C VAL A 52 8.30 1.91 -17.51
N ASN A 53 8.83 1.98 -18.70
CA ASN A 53 9.12 0.79 -19.51
C ASN A 53 9.99 -0.22 -18.74
N GLY A 54 9.75 -1.52 -19.00
CA GLY A 54 10.53 -2.61 -18.42
C GLY A 54 10.06 -3.13 -17.06
N ILE A 55 9.04 -2.54 -16.43
CA ILE A 55 8.47 -3.11 -15.21
C ILE A 55 7.56 -4.31 -15.52
N ASP A 56 7.57 -5.30 -14.61
CA ASP A 56 6.73 -6.48 -14.74
C ASP A 56 5.23 -6.17 -14.49
N LYS A 57 4.35 -7.08 -14.92
CA LYS A 57 2.89 -6.93 -14.81
C LYS A 57 2.39 -6.76 -13.38
N ARG A 58 3.06 -7.39 -12.38
CA ARG A 58 2.70 -7.25 -10.97
C ARG A 58 3.03 -5.85 -10.48
N THR A 59 4.25 -5.38 -10.73
CA THR A 59 4.70 -4.03 -10.36
C THR A 59 3.80 -2.97 -11.01
N ARG A 60 3.49 -3.11 -12.30
CA ARG A 60 2.57 -2.21 -13.00
C ARG A 60 1.19 -2.15 -12.34
N LYS A 61 0.65 -3.30 -11.94
CA LYS A 61 -0.63 -3.37 -11.24
C LYS A 61 -0.60 -2.65 -9.89
N ILE A 62 0.49 -2.82 -9.12
CA ILE A 62 0.71 -2.14 -7.85
C ILE A 62 0.88 -0.62 -8.08
N CYS A 63 1.63 -0.19 -9.09
CA CYS A 63 1.75 1.21 -9.45
C CYS A 63 0.40 1.87 -9.75
N LYS A 64 -0.46 1.21 -10.51
CA LYS A 64 -1.83 1.69 -10.77
C LYS A 64 -2.68 1.78 -9.49
N LEU A 65 -2.48 0.88 -8.54
CA LEU A 65 -3.08 1.01 -7.21
C LEU A 65 -2.56 2.25 -6.48
N TYR A 66 -1.26 2.52 -6.52
CA TYR A 66 -0.67 3.69 -5.87
C TYR A 66 -1.16 5.01 -6.46
N PHE A 67 -1.33 5.07 -7.78
CA PHE A 67 -2.00 6.19 -8.42
C PHE A 67 -3.40 6.43 -7.83
N ARG A 68 -4.24 5.37 -7.73
CA ARG A 68 -5.60 5.48 -7.21
C ARG A 68 -5.63 5.82 -5.72
N LEU A 69 -4.71 5.24 -4.93
CA LEU A 69 -4.55 5.58 -3.52
C LEU A 69 -4.16 7.05 -3.34
N ALA A 70 -3.21 7.54 -4.11
CA ALA A 70 -2.80 8.94 -4.07
C ALA A 70 -3.93 9.89 -4.49
N ASN A 71 -4.67 9.53 -5.54
CA ASN A 71 -5.86 10.30 -5.97
C ASN A 71 -6.97 10.31 -4.90
N TYR A 72 -7.16 9.22 -4.19
CA TYR A 72 -8.16 9.10 -3.13
C TYR A 72 -7.73 9.82 -1.85
N GLN A 73 -6.50 9.57 -1.38
CA GLN A 73 -5.98 10.05 -0.09
C GLN A 73 -5.47 11.49 -0.16
N GLN A 74 -5.08 11.98 -1.35
CA GLN A 74 -4.46 13.29 -1.58
C GLN A 74 -3.29 13.57 -0.61
N PRO A 75 -2.28 12.66 -0.53
CA PRO A 75 -1.26 12.73 0.50
C PRO A 75 -0.35 13.94 0.31
N ARG A 76 0.02 14.58 1.42
CA ARG A 76 1.05 15.62 1.43
C ARG A 76 2.42 15.05 1.16
N THR A 77 2.71 13.90 1.77
CA THR A 77 4.01 13.22 1.64
C THR A 77 3.80 11.76 1.21
N PHE A 78 4.63 11.32 0.29
CA PHE A 78 4.85 9.90 0.01
C PHE A 78 6.25 9.52 0.46
N LEU A 79 6.33 8.77 1.55
CA LEU A 79 7.58 8.24 2.10
C LEU A 79 7.78 6.81 1.60
N ASP A 80 8.82 6.60 0.81
CA ASP A 80 9.13 5.33 0.14
C ASP A 80 10.34 4.67 0.79
N CYS A 81 10.13 3.59 1.55
CA CYS A 81 11.21 2.88 2.21
C CYS A 81 11.85 1.87 1.26
N TYR A 82 13.17 1.95 1.14
CA TYR A 82 13.99 1.08 0.28
C TYR A 82 13.48 0.99 -1.17
N PRO A 83 13.34 2.12 -1.87
CA PRO A 83 12.86 2.12 -3.24
C PRO A 83 13.86 1.40 -4.16
N THR A 84 13.37 0.46 -4.95
CA THR A 84 14.14 -0.25 -5.99
C THR A 84 13.91 0.34 -7.38
N SER A 85 12.92 1.22 -7.52
CA SER A 85 12.54 1.83 -8.79
C SER A 85 11.85 3.17 -8.54
N SER A 86 11.92 4.08 -9.49
CA SER A 86 11.19 5.36 -9.48
C SER A 86 9.71 5.22 -9.88
N CYS A 87 9.25 4.05 -10.31
CA CYS A 87 7.90 3.86 -10.82
C CYS A 87 6.82 4.26 -9.80
N TYR A 88 7.00 3.94 -8.52
CA TYR A 88 6.03 4.31 -7.48
C TYR A 88 5.87 5.82 -7.32
N LYS A 89 7.00 6.55 -7.28
CA LYS A 89 7.01 8.02 -7.26
C LYS A 89 6.23 8.61 -8.44
N ILE A 90 6.48 8.10 -9.65
CA ILE A 90 5.85 8.59 -10.88
C ILE A 90 4.33 8.42 -10.81
N TYR A 91 3.84 7.24 -10.43
CA TYR A 91 2.41 6.97 -10.33
C TYR A 91 1.73 7.71 -9.17
N VAL A 92 2.37 7.83 -8.01
CA VAL A 92 1.85 8.61 -6.88
C VAL A 92 1.71 10.08 -7.25
N ASN A 93 2.75 10.69 -7.83
CA ASN A 93 2.72 12.09 -8.23
C ASN A 93 1.70 12.35 -9.37
N ALA A 94 1.47 11.38 -10.25
CA ALA A 94 0.42 11.48 -11.26
C ALA A 94 -1.00 11.42 -10.65
N GLY A 95 -1.18 10.69 -9.55
CA GLY A 95 -2.43 10.63 -8.78
C GLY A 95 -2.66 11.88 -7.92
N CYS A 96 -1.60 12.45 -7.36
CA CYS A 96 -1.63 13.69 -6.58
C CYS A 96 -0.36 14.51 -6.83
N GLN A 97 -0.46 15.55 -7.65
CA GLN A 97 0.69 16.38 -8.05
C GLN A 97 1.32 17.17 -6.90
N LYS A 98 0.58 17.39 -5.81
CA LYS A 98 1.05 18.15 -4.62
C LYS A 98 1.86 17.29 -3.65
N THR A 99 1.99 16.00 -3.91
CA THR A 99 2.68 15.07 -3.02
C THR A 99 4.20 15.29 -3.04
N HIS A 100 4.77 15.54 -1.89
CA HIS A 100 6.22 15.54 -1.70
C HIS A 100 6.74 14.12 -1.57
N TYR A 101 7.68 13.75 -2.45
CA TYR A 101 8.34 12.45 -2.39
C TYR A 101 9.56 12.51 -1.49
N GLN A 102 9.63 11.59 -0.53
CA GLN A 102 10.78 11.35 0.33
C GLN A 102 11.12 9.86 0.31
N LYS A 103 12.38 9.51 0.59
CA LYS A 103 12.83 8.12 0.62
C LYS A 103 13.66 7.83 1.87
N ILE A 104 13.51 6.60 2.37
CA ILE A 104 14.41 6.01 3.34
C ILE A 104 15.25 4.96 2.60
N THR A 105 16.56 5.05 2.71
CA THR A 105 17.51 4.12 2.09
C THR A 105 18.32 3.41 3.18
N LYS A 106 19.20 2.51 2.80
CA LYS A 106 20.10 1.83 3.75
C LYS A 106 21.12 2.77 4.41
N GLU A 107 21.40 3.90 3.75
CA GLU A 107 22.30 4.94 4.25
C GLU A 107 21.61 5.95 5.16
N THR A 108 20.27 5.91 5.27
CA THR A 108 19.51 6.80 6.15
C THR A 108 19.79 6.43 7.60
N THR A 109 20.25 7.40 8.39
CA THR A 109 20.52 7.18 9.81
C THR A 109 19.22 6.91 10.58
N GLU A 110 19.34 6.33 11.77
CA GLU A 110 18.15 6.08 12.62
C GLU A 110 17.46 7.38 13.02
N GLU A 111 18.24 8.42 13.34
CA GLU A 111 17.73 9.74 13.70
C GLU A 111 17.01 10.41 12.52
N ASP A 112 17.57 10.36 11.31
CA ASP A 112 16.91 10.86 10.11
C ASP A 112 15.64 10.08 9.76
N CYS A 113 15.63 8.78 9.99
CA CYS A 113 14.47 7.93 9.82
C CYS A 113 13.32 8.37 10.73
N LEU A 114 13.59 8.56 12.03
CA LEU A 114 12.61 9.06 13.00
C LEU A 114 12.10 10.46 12.62
N ARG A 115 13.01 11.35 12.22
CA ARG A 115 12.66 12.70 11.76
C ARG A 115 11.75 12.67 10.53
N LEU A 116 12.02 11.77 9.57
CA LEU A 116 11.19 11.60 8.38
C LEU A 116 9.77 11.14 8.75
N PHE A 117 9.62 10.14 9.62
CA PHE A 117 8.30 9.69 10.06
C PHE A 117 7.52 10.75 10.85
N SER A 118 8.21 11.51 11.70
CA SER A 118 7.56 12.58 12.51
C SER A 118 7.14 13.80 11.68
N ASN A 119 7.80 14.06 10.56
CA ASN A 119 7.59 15.26 9.75
C ASN A 119 6.80 15.03 8.44
N VAL A 120 6.20 13.87 8.23
CA VAL A 120 5.45 13.59 7.00
C VAL A 120 4.19 14.45 6.82
N GLY A 121 3.69 15.02 7.91
CA GLY A 121 2.42 15.75 7.92
C GLY A 121 1.19 14.85 7.84
N GLU A 122 0.02 15.47 7.95
CA GLU A 122 -1.24 14.76 7.84
C GLU A 122 -1.47 14.18 6.43
N TYR A 123 -2.32 13.14 6.37
CA TYR A 123 -2.68 12.46 5.12
C TYR A 123 -1.47 11.95 4.34
N SER A 124 -0.47 11.38 5.01
CA SER A 124 0.69 10.82 4.34
C SER A 124 0.46 9.39 3.85
N MET A 125 1.19 9.00 2.82
CA MET A 125 1.33 7.63 2.35
C MET A 125 2.74 7.13 2.65
N VAL A 126 2.85 5.95 3.23
CA VAL A 126 4.15 5.33 3.54
C VAL A 126 4.19 3.94 2.94
N ARG A 127 5.22 3.65 2.15
CA ARG A 127 5.47 2.32 1.59
C ARG A 127 6.60 1.64 2.34
N ILE A 128 6.34 0.46 2.89
CA ILE A 128 7.35 -0.38 3.56
C ILE A 128 7.31 -1.79 2.95
N PRO A 129 8.34 -2.22 2.22
CA PRO A 129 8.44 -3.60 1.76
C PRO A 129 8.92 -4.51 2.88
N LEU A 130 8.35 -5.71 3.02
CA LEU A 130 8.83 -6.72 3.95
C LEU A 130 10.10 -7.40 3.41
N ILE A 131 11.21 -6.66 3.49
CA ILE A 131 12.57 -7.10 3.16
C ILE A 131 13.43 -7.01 4.43
N GLU A 132 14.71 -6.69 4.33
CA GLU A 132 15.60 -6.55 5.50
C GLU A 132 15.08 -5.47 6.48
N ASP A 133 15.24 -5.68 7.78
CA ASP A 133 14.98 -4.73 8.89
C ASP A 133 13.60 -4.07 8.94
N TYR A 134 12.62 -4.64 8.26
CA TYR A 134 11.28 -4.06 8.15
C TYR A 134 10.55 -3.91 9.48
N ARG A 135 10.82 -4.77 10.50
CA ARG A 135 10.14 -4.71 11.81
C ARG A 135 10.38 -3.37 12.49
N SER A 136 11.66 -2.97 12.60
CA SER A 136 12.03 -1.68 13.20
C SER A 136 11.41 -0.50 12.44
N LEU A 137 11.40 -0.54 11.11
CA LEU A 137 10.77 0.51 10.29
C LEU A 137 9.26 0.62 10.51
N VAL A 138 8.57 -0.52 10.56
CA VAL A 138 7.13 -0.54 10.79
C VAL A 138 6.79 -0.06 12.19
N ASP A 139 7.54 -0.47 13.21
CA ASP A 139 7.33 0.00 14.59
C ASP A 139 7.49 1.51 14.69
N LYS A 140 8.57 2.08 14.13
CA LYS A 140 8.77 3.53 14.07
C LYS A 140 7.65 4.24 13.31
N ALA A 141 7.18 3.66 12.20
CA ALA A 141 6.06 4.21 11.45
C ALA A 141 4.77 4.24 12.29
N LEU A 142 4.46 3.15 13.01
CA LEU A 142 3.26 3.06 13.84
C LEU A 142 3.31 3.97 15.07
N GLU A 143 4.50 4.33 15.55
CA GLU A 143 4.70 5.23 16.70
C GLU A 143 4.62 6.71 16.32
N HIS A 144 5.12 7.08 15.14
CA HIS A 144 5.34 8.47 14.78
C HIS A 144 4.42 9.03 13.68
N LEU A 145 3.76 8.15 12.91
CA LEU A 145 2.86 8.61 11.85
C LEU A 145 1.55 9.18 12.41
N PRO A 146 1.03 10.26 11.83
CA PRO A 146 -0.31 10.76 12.14
C PRO A 146 -1.40 9.70 11.87
N SER A 147 -2.47 9.74 12.65
CA SER A 147 -3.63 8.82 12.47
C SER A 147 -4.30 8.93 11.11
N SER A 148 -4.16 10.05 10.41
CA SER A 148 -4.65 10.25 9.05
C SER A 148 -3.82 9.55 7.97
N SER A 149 -2.71 8.88 8.35
CA SER A 149 -1.78 8.24 7.41
C SER A 149 -2.25 6.87 6.95
N VAL A 150 -1.72 6.48 5.78
CA VAL A 150 -1.90 5.15 5.19
C VAL A 150 -0.55 4.49 5.01
N ILE A 151 -0.41 3.28 5.53
CA ILE A 151 0.78 2.45 5.35
C ILE A 151 0.48 1.36 4.30
N ILE A 152 1.38 1.20 3.35
CA ILE A 152 1.34 0.15 2.34
C ILE A 152 2.49 -0.81 2.62
N ILE A 153 2.16 -2.01 3.06
CA ILE A 153 3.12 -3.08 3.35
C ILE A 153 3.21 -3.98 2.12
N GLU A 154 4.34 -3.95 1.43
CA GLU A 154 4.54 -4.83 0.26
C GLU A 154 5.11 -6.20 0.65
N ASN A 155 4.89 -7.18 -0.23
CA ASN A 155 5.40 -8.53 -0.10
C ASN A 155 4.84 -9.34 1.08
N ILE A 156 3.63 -9.04 1.55
CA ILE A 156 2.98 -9.69 2.70
C ILE A 156 2.77 -11.21 2.53
N LYS A 157 2.90 -11.74 1.32
CA LYS A 157 2.80 -13.18 0.99
C LYS A 157 4.09 -13.72 0.34
N ARG A 158 5.24 -13.07 0.60
CA ARG A 158 6.53 -13.49 0.05
C ARG A 158 6.96 -14.86 0.60
N ASN A 159 6.84 -15.04 1.89
CA ASN A 159 7.16 -16.27 2.64
C ASN A 159 6.27 -16.39 3.88
N LYS A 160 6.41 -17.48 4.62
CA LYS A 160 5.62 -17.74 5.83
C LYS A 160 5.85 -16.68 6.94
N GLU A 161 7.07 -16.20 7.07
CA GLU A 161 7.42 -15.15 8.05
C GLU A 161 6.70 -13.83 7.75
N ALA A 162 6.76 -13.36 6.50
CA ALA A 162 6.06 -12.15 6.07
C ALA A 162 4.53 -12.28 6.25
N GLU A 163 3.98 -13.47 6.01
CA GLU A 163 2.56 -13.74 6.22
C GLU A 163 2.18 -13.72 7.70
N ALA A 164 3.00 -14.31 8.56
CA ALA A 164 2.81 -14.27 10.00
C ALA A 164 2.89 -12.84 10.53
N TYR A 165 3.90 -12.09 10.09
CA TYR A 165 4.05 -10.68 10.47
C TYR A 165 2.88 -9.80 10.00
N TRP A 166 2.37 -10.02 8.78
CA TRP A 166 1.16 -9.34 8.35
C TRP A 166 -0.02 -9.59 9.28
N THR A 167 -0.20 -10.83 9.74
CA THR A 167 -1.26 -11.21 10.69
C THR A 167 -1.06 -10.52 12.05
N GLU A 168 0.19 -10.43 12.51
CA GLU A 168 0.58 -9.69 13.71
C GLU A 168 0.22 -8.21 13.58
N LEU A 169 0.60 -7.55 12.47
CA LEU A 169 0.28 -6.15 12.20
C LEU A 169 -1.21 -5.85 12.17
N VAL A 170 -1.99 -6.72 11.54
CA VAL A 170 -3.46 -6.59 11.50
C VAL A 170 -4.06 -6.62 12.90
N SER A 171 -3.44 -7.36 13.83
CA SER A 171 -3.89 -7.47 15.23
C SER A 171 -3.36 -6.36 16.13
N ASP A 172 -2.31 -5.64 15.72
CA ASP A 172 -1.69 -4.57 16.52
C ASP A 172 -2.68 -3.44 16.81
N SER A 173 -2.78 -3.01 18.07
CA SER A 173 -3.70 -1.96 18.53
C SER A 173 -3.45 -0.59 17.90
N ARG A 174 -2.26 -0.35 17.36
CA ARG A 174 -1.88 0.89 16.67
C ARG A 174 -2.44 0.98 15.26
N THR A 175 -2.86 -0.14 14.66
CA THR A 175 -3.44 -0.19 13.31
C THR A 175 -4.96 -0.05 13.35
N GLY A 176 -5.53 0.55 12.31
CA GLY A 176 -6.98 0.66 12.09
C GLY A 176 -7.50 -0.36 11.09
N ILE A 177 -8.20 0.11 10.04
CA ILE A 177 -8.75 -0.76 8.99
C ILE A 177 -7.62 -1.25 8.08
N SER A 178 -7.63 -2.55 7.78
CA SER A 178 -6.62 -3.18 6.92
C SER A 178 -7.24 -3.95 5.75
N PHE A 179 -6.51 -3.97 4.63
CA PHE A 179 -6.90 -4.68 3.41
C PHE A 179 -5.75 -5.57 2.93
N ASP A 180 -5.93 -6.88 2.96
CA ASP A 180 -5.01 -7.87 2.35
C ASP A 180 -5.32 -7.99 0.86
N LEU A 181 -4.44 -7.42 0.02
CA LEU A 181 -4.54 -7.43 -1.44
C LEU A 181 -3.64 -8.50 -2.08
N TYR A 182 -3.13 -9.44 -1.29
CA TYR A 182 -2.20 -10.51 -1.64
C TYR A 182 -0.76 -10.02 -1.90
N TYR A 183 -0.54 -9.10 -2.83
CA TYR A 183 0.80 -8.57 -3.14
C TYR A 183 1.27 -7.52 -2.14
N CYS A 184 0.33 -6.79 -1.61
CA CYS A 184 0.53 -5.81 -0.55
C CYS A 184 -0.66 -5.80 0.40
N GLY A 185 -0.45 -5.26 1.58
CA GLY A 185 -1.49 -4.86 2.52
C GLY A 185 -1.59 -3.34 2.56
N VAL A 186 -2.79 -2.82 2.75
CA VAL A 186 -3.04 -1.39 2.99
C VAL A 186 -3.62 -1.25 4.38
N ILE A 187 -3.03 -0.40 5.21
CA ILE A 187 -3.44 -0.13 6.59
C ILE A 187 -3.74 1.37 6.72
N PHE A 188 -4.95 1.69 7.14
CA PHE A 188 -5.33 3.03 7.59
C PHE A 188 -5.10 3.12 9.09
N LEU A 189 -4.42 4.17 9.55
CA LEU A 189 -4.15 4.37 10.98
C LEU A 189 -5.28 5.06 11.73
N ASN A 190 -6.34 5.47 11.01
CA ASN A 190 -7.48 6.16 11.61
C ASN A 190 -8.20 5.27 12.65
N LYS A 191 -8.18 5.72 13.91
CA LYS A 191 -8.79 5.03 15.05
C LYS A 191 -10.25 5.43 15.30
N ASP A 192 -10.76 6.45 14.63
CA ASP A 192 -12.17 6.86 14.73
C ASP A 192 -13.10 5.84 14.07
N MET A 193 -12.53 4.97 13.25
CA MET A 193 -13.23 3.91 12.56
C MET A 193 -13.06 2.58 13.31
N VAL A 194 -14.12 1.77 13.34
CA VAL A 194 -14.05 0.42 13.92
C VAL A 194 -12.98 -0.39 13.20
N LYS A 195 -12.01 -0.91 13.95
CA LYS A 195 -10.94 -1.77 13.43
C LYS A 195 -11.51 -3.01 12.76
N GLN A 196 -11.20 -3.20 11.51
CA GLN A 196 -11.63 -4.34 10.70
C GLN A 196 -10.54 -4.73 9.70
N SER A 197 -10.50 -6.00 9.35
CA SER A 197 -9.58 -6.52 8.34
C SER A 197 -10.35 -7.18 7.21
N TYR A 198 -9.99 -6.83 5.98
CA TYR A 198 -10.62 -7.34 4.78
C TYR A 198 -9.61 -8.06 3.88
N VAL A 199 -9.94 -9.26 3.46
CA VAL A 199 -9.24 -9.93 2.37
C VAL A 199 -9.93 -9.53 1.07
N VAL A 200 -9.16 -9.05 0.09
CA VAL A 200 -9.71 -8.56 -1.18
C VAL A 200 -9.04 -9.29 -2.33
N ASN A 201 -9.83 -9.68 -3.31
CA ASN A 201 -9.32 -10.21 -4.57
C ASN A 201 -8.89 -9.04 -5.47
N PHE A 202 -7.58 -8.83 -5.50
CA PHE A 202 -6.94 -7.73 -6.24
C PHE A 202 -6.11 -8.25 -7.41
#